data_c205f2c7582f90967c85645b55b04f1b
#
_entry.id   c205f2c7582f90967c85645b55b04f1b
#
_cell.length_a   1.000
_cell.length_b   1.000
_cell.length_c   1.000
_cell.angle_alpha   90.00
_cell.angle_beta   90.00
_cell.angle_gamma   90.00
#
_symmetry.space_group_name_H-M   'P 1'
#
loop_
_entity.id
_entity.type
_entity.pdbx_description
1 polymer ?
#
loop_
_entity_poly.entity_id
_entity_poly.type
_entity_poly.pdbx_seq_one_letter_code
_entity_poly.pdbx_strand_id
1 'polypeptide(L)'
;MSSLRICTYNIHKGFSQFNRRLAIHDLRDRLRLLGADVVFLQEVQGMHLRHARRHVDWPEQPQHEFLARDVWQQTAYGGNAIYDHGHHGNAILSRHPILSQANEDISDHRFENRGLLHCEIHVDGVTRPVHCVCVHLGLTAGSRRRQMAALVKRLDALAPEGAPLIIAGDFNDWRNHADDCLTEQLGVTEAFVSIRGRPARSFPSTLPVLRLDRIYVRGFSVDKAEGHYGQPWSQISDHAALTAQLRPR
;
A
#
# COMPACT_ATOMS: atom_id res chain seq x y z
N MET A 1 -15.54 20.93 -2.20
CA MET A 1 -14.25 20.35 -2.64
C MET A 1 -14.35 18.84 -2.46
N SER A 2 -14.02 18.07 -3.48
CA SER A 2 -14.07 16.60 -3.41
C SER A 2 -13.00 16.11 -2.43
N SER A 3 -13.35 15.22 -1.52
CA SER A 3 -12.41 14.57 -0.62
C SER A 3 -11.93 13.26 -1.26
N LEU A 4 -10.66 12.92 -1.11
CA LEU A 4 -10.07 11.67 -1.59
C LEU A 4 -9.89 10.71 -0.42
N ARG A 5 -10.50 9.54 -0.48
CA ARG A 5 -10.33 8.50 0.53
C ARG A 5 -9.32 7.46 0.04
N ILE A 6 -8.31 7.21 0.82
CA ILE A 6 -7.27 6.23 0.49
C ILE A 6 -7.19 5.12 1.54
N CYS A 7 -6.69 3.96 1.11
CA CYS A 7 -6.44 2.81 1.98
C CYS A 7 -5.07 2.22 1.69
N THR A 8 -4.32 1.79 2.70
CA THR A 8 -3.18 0.88 2.53
C THR A 8 -3.39 -0.39 3.31
N TYR A 9 -3.01 -1.53 2.73
CA TYR A 9 -3.21 -2.83 3.35
C TYR A 9 -2.21 -3.88 2.83
N ASN A 10 -1.39 -4.42 3.71
CA ASN A 10 -0.66 -5.65 3.43
C ASN A 10 -1.63 -6.82 3.55
N ILE A 11 -1.91 -7.50 2.42
CA ILE A 11 -2.97 -8.51 2.32
C ILE A 11 -2.51 -9.93 2.60
N HIS A 12 -1.27 -10.12 3.05
CA HIS A 12 -0.71 -11.43 3.37
C HIS A 12 -1.03 -12.49 2.29
N LYS A 13 -0.81 -12.14 1.02
CA LYS A 13 -1.06 -13.01 -0.15
C LYS A 13 -2.51 -13.51 -0.29
N GLY A 14 -3.46 -12.82 0.35
CA GLY A 14 -4.88 -13.20 0.37
C GLY A 14 -5.21 -14.33 1.35
N PHE A 15 -4.33 -14.58 2.33
CA PHE A 15 -4.55 -15.57 3.39
C PHE A 15 -4.70 -14.91 4.76
N SER A 16 -5.42 -15.60 5.63
CA SER A 16 -5.47 -15.25 7.05
C SER A 16 -4.11 -15.49 7.72
N GLN A 17 -3.92 -14.94 8.92
CA GLN A 17 -2.70 -15.13 9.71
C GLN A 17 -2.27 -16.61 9.75
N PHE A 18 -0.95 -16.85 9.57
CA PHE A 18 -0.32 -18.17 9.46
C PHE A 18 -0.80 -19.00 8.25
N ASN A 19 -1.33 -18.38 7.19
CA ASN A 19 -1.85 -19.06 5.99
C ASN A 19 -2.90 -20.15 6.27
N ARG A 20 -3.69 -19.99 7.33
CA ARG A 20 -4.64 -21.02 7.77
C ARG A 20 -5.85 -21.15 6.85
N ARG A 21 -6.28 -20.04 6.24
CA ARG A 21 -7.48 -19.99 5.41
C ARG A 21 -7.26 -19.01 4.24
N LEU A 22 -7.77 -19.37 3.06
CA LEU A 22 -7.91 -18.42 1.95
C LEU A 22 -8.95 -17.37 2.36
N ALA A 23 -8.54 -16.10 2.37
CA ALA A 23 -9.34 -14.97 2.85
C ALA A 23 -9.61 -13.93 1.77
N ILE A 24 -9.20 -14.18 0.52
CA ILE A 24 -9.24 -13.20 -0.57
C ILE A 24 -10.67 -12.71 -0.89
N HIS A 25 -11.69 -13.54 -0.72
CA HIS A 25 -13.09 -13.19 -0.94
C HIS A 25 -13.61 -12.26 0.16
N ASP A 26 -13.35 -12.60 1.43
CA ASP A 26 -13.69 -11.74 2.56
C ASP A 26 -12.94 -10.40 2.49
N LEU A 27 -11.67 -10.44 2.05
CA LEU A 27 -10.85 -9.25 1.82
C LEU A 27 -11.51 -8.32 0.79
N ARG A 28 -11.94 -8.86 -0.36
CA ARG A 28 -12.62 -8.08 -1.40
C ARG A 28 -13.84 -7.36 -0.83
N ASP A 29 -14.69 -8.09 -0.12
CA ASP A 29 -15.93 -7.53 0.40
C ASP A 29 -15.65 -6.45 1.47
N ARG A 30 -14.60 -6.63 2.29
CA ARG A 30 -14.19 -5.62 3.28
C ARG A 30 -13.55 -4.38 2.66
N LEU A 31 -12.71 -4.54 1.63
CA LEU A 31 -12.15 -3.40 0.91
C LEU A 31 -13.25 -2.53 0.28
N ARG A 32 -14.28 -3.15 -0.30
CA ARG A 32 -15.45 -2.44 -0.84
C ARG A 32 -16.16 -1.59 0.22
N LEU A 33 -16.35 -2.13 1.42
CA LEU A 33 -16.98 -1.42 2.54
C LEU A 33 -16.18 -0.23 3.04
N LEU A 34 -14.86 -0.22 2.87
CA LEU A 34 -14.02 0.94 3.22
C LEU A 34 -14.31 2.15 2.33
N GLY A 35 -14.81 1.93 1.11
CA GLY A 35 -15.17 3.01 0.19
C GLY A 35 -13.98 3.88 -0.23
N ALA A 36 -12.76 3.32 -0.27
CA ALA A 36 -11.58 4.05 -0.69
C ALA A 36 -11.59 4.30 -2.20
N ASP A 37 -11.12 5.48 -2.61
CA ASP A 37 -10.98 5.85 -4.01
C ASP A 37 -9.68 5.28 -4.60
N VAL A 38 -8.61 5.26 -3.78
CA VAL A 38 -7.32 4.65 -4.14
C VAL A 38 -6.89 3.70 -3.04
N VAL A 39 -6.47 2.47 -3.42
CA VAL A 39 -6.04 1.42 -2.50
C VAL A 39 -4.63 0.98 -2.85
N PHE A 40 -3.74 0.98 -1.85
CA PHE A 40 -2.35 0.55 -1.93
C PHE A 40 -2.21 -0.81 -1.26
N LEU A 41 -1.87 -1.85 -2.03
CA LEU A 41 -1.82 -3.22 -1.55
C LEU A 41 -0.39 -3.77 -1.60
N GLN A 42 0.01 -4.48 -0.56
CA GLN A 42 1.28 -5.18 -0.49
C GLN A 42 1.05 -6.69 -0.38
N GLU A 43 2.04 -7.49 -0.78
CA GLU A 43 1.98 -8.95 -0.87
C GLU A 43 0.86 -9.47 -1.77
N VAL A 44 0.58 -8.77 -2.86
CA VAL A 44 -0.46 -9.16 -3.84
C VAL A 44 0.10 -10.24 -4.77
N GLN A 45 -0.57 -11.36 -4.91
CA GLN A 45 -0.19 -12.40 -5.86
C GLN A 45 -0.75 -12.09 -7.26
N GLY A 46 0.13 -12.00 -8.25
CA GLY A 46 -0.26 -11.91 -9.65
C GLY A 46 -0.73 -13.28 -10.15
N MET A 47 0.13 -14.28 -10.06
CA MET A 47 -0.17 -15.67 -10.43
C MET A 47 0.42 -16.61 -9.40
N HIS A 48 -0.26 -17.75 -9.14
CA HIS A 48 0.29 -18.80 -8.29
C HIS A 48 -0.27 -20.18 -8.61
N LEU A 49 0.40 -20.93 -9.47
CA LEU A 49 -0.07 -22.22 -10.00
C LEU A 49 -0.33 -23.28 -8.92
N ARG A 50 0.44 -23.30 -7.84
CA ARG A 50 0.24 -24.27 -6.74
C ARG A 50 -0.98 -23.93 -5.91
N HIS A 51 -1.25 -22.65 -5.63
CA HIS A 51 -2.45 -22.24 -4.89
C HIS A 51 -3.70 -22.48 -5.72
N ALA A 52 -3.67 -22.16 -7.01
CA ALA A 52 -4.77 -22.45 -7.93
C ALA A 52 -5.17 -23.94 -7.98
N ARG A 53 -4.19 -24.86 -7.80
CA ARG A 53 -4.47 -26.30 -7.72
C ARG A 53 -4.96 -26.77 -6.35
N ARG A 54 -4.63 -26.06 -5.27
CA ARG A 54 -4.90 -26.47 -3.89
C ARG A 54 -6.22 -25.92 -3.34
N HIS A 55 -6.64 -24.74 -3.83
CA HIS A 55 -7.80 -24.03 -3.31
C HIS A 55 -8.85 -23.91 -4.41
N VAL A 56 -9.99 -24.54 -4.24
CA VAL A 56 -11.10 -24.55 -5.22
C VAL A 56 -11.59 -23.12 -5.49
N ASP A 57 -11.61 -22.28 -4.45
CA ASP A 57 -12.06 -20.88 -4.53
C ASP A 57 -10.93 -19.89 -4.85
N TRP A 58 -9.78 -20.38 -5.38
CA TRP A 58 -8.71 -19.50 -5.82
C TRP A 58 -9.15 -18.69 -7.04
N PRO A 59 -9.00 -17.34 -7.03
CA PRO A 59 -9.37 -16.53 -8.18
C PRO A 59 -8.62 -16.94 -9.44
N GLU A 60 -9.32 -17.06 -10.56
CA GLU A 60 -8.72 -17.31 -11.89
C GLU A 60 -7.86 -16.11 -12.35
N GLN A 61 -8.30 -14.91 -11.98
CA GLN A 61 -7.62 -13.65 -12.29
C GLN A 61 -6.52 -13.36 -11.26
N PRO A 62 -5.51 -12.53 -11.62
CA PRO A 62 -4.59 -11.95 -10.63
C PRO A 62 -5.33 -11.29 -9.47
N GLN A 63 -4.78 -11.39 -8.25
CA GLN A 63 -5.49 -10.89 -7.06
C GLN A 63 -5.87 -9.41 -7.16
N HIS A 64 -5.03 -8.55 -7.74
CA HIS A 64 -5.35 -7.12 -7.90
C HIS A 64 -6.57 -6.90 -8.81
N GLU A 65 -6.71 -7.64 -9.90
CA GLU A 65 -7.87 -7.57 -10.78
C GLU A 65 -9.13 -8.12 -10.10
N PHE A 66 -9.02 -9.26 -9.42
CA PHE A 66 -10.11 -9.85 -8.65
C PHE A 66 -10.63 -8.91 -7.56
N LEU A 67 -9.75 -8.24 -6.84
CA LEU A 67 -10.10 -7.30 -5.77
C LEU A 67 -10.73 -6.01 -6.34
N ALA A 68 -10.25 -5.54 -7.49
CA ALA A 68 -10.72 -4.32 -8.12
C ALA A 68 -12.11 -4.45 -8.75
N ARG A 69 -12.51 -5.65 -9.12
CA ARG A 69 -13.73 -5.92 -9.90
C ARG A 69 -14.94 -5.15 -9.38
N ASP A 70 -15.67 -4.50 -10.29
CA ASP A 70 -16.92 -3.75 -10.07
C ASP A 70 -16.79 -2.45 -9.25
N VAL A 71 -15.59 -2.10 -8.72
CA VAL A 71 -15.41 -0.93 -7.87
C VAL A 71 -14.29 -0.02 -8.36
N TRP A 72 -13.11 -0.58 -8.64
CA TRP A 72 -11.95 0.18 -9.12
C TRP A 72 -11.70 -0.15 -10.59
N GLN A 73 -11.94 0.83 -11.47
CA GLN A 73 -11.85 0.65 -12.91
C GLN A 73 -10.41 0.55 -13.42
N GLN A 74 -9.46 1.00 -12.62
CA GLN A 74 -8.04 1.04 -12.96
C GLN A 74 -7.21 0.27 -11.95
N THR A 75 -6.25 -0.51 -12.43
CA THR A 75 -5.29 -1.23 -11.57
C THR A 75 -3.89 -1.11 -12.12
N ALA A 76 -2.92 -1.01 -11.22
CA ALA A 76 -1.50 -1.13 -11.51
C ALA A 76 -0.92 -2.25 -10.63
N TYR A 77 0.03 -3.01 -11.19
CA TYR A 77 0.69 -4.10 -10.47
C TYR A 77 2.18 -4.10 -10.76
N GLY A 78 2.98 -4.22 -9.70
CA GLY A 78 4.43 -4.38 -9.76
C GLY A 78 4.84 -5.72 -9.17
N GLY A 79 5.22 -6.70 -10.02
CA GLY A 79 5.77 -7.99 -9.59
C GLY A 79 7.19 -7.81 -9.08
N ASN A 80 7.43 -8.11 -7.80
CA ASN A 80 8.74 -7.93 -7.16
C ASN A 80 9.41 -9.27 -6.86
N ALA A 81 8.67 -10.23 -6.30
CA ALA A 81 9.16 -11.58 -6.03
C ALA A 81 8.67 -12.53 -7.12
N ILE A 82 9.59 -13.04 -7.93
CA ILE A 82 9.32 -13.97 -9.03
C ILE A 82 9.93 -15.32 -8.70
N TYR A 83 9.15 -16.40 -8.84
CA TYR A 83 9.56 -17.78 -8.57
C TYR A 83 8.87 -18.75 -9.56
N ASP A 84 9.34 -19.99 -9.66
CA ASP A 84 8.91 -20.95 -10.71
C ASP A 84 7.38 -21.15 -10.87
N HIS A 85 6.60 -20.92 -9.83
CA HIS A 85 5.15 -21.17 -9.82
C HIS A 85 4.31 -19.92 -9.65
N GLY A 86 4.93 -18.74 -9.71
CA GLY A 86 4.18 -17.50 -9.59
C GLY A 86 5.02 -16.30 -9.24
N HIS A 87 4.33 -15.23 -8.87
CA HIS A 87 4.94 -13.97 -8.46
C HIS A 87 4.01 -13.19 -7.54
N HIS A 88 4.59 -12.36 -6.68
CA HIS A 88 3.85 -11.40 -5.88
C HIS A 88 4.56 -10.04 -5.82
N GLY A 89 3.84 -9.03 -5.40
CA GLY A 89 4.38 -7.68 -5.32
C GLY A 89 3.38 -6.68 -4.75
N ASN A 90 3.47 -5.45 -5.25
CA ASN A 90 2.59 -4.35 -4.86
C ASN A 90 1.51 -4.11 -5.91
N ALA A 91 0.35 -3.58 -5.48
CA ALA A 91 -0.69 -3.14 -6.41
C ALA A 91 -1.30 -1.80 -5.95
N ILE A 92 -1.80 -1.04 -6.93
CA ILE A 92 -2.64 0.14 -6.70
C ILE A 92 -3.95 -0.08 -7.44
N LEU A 93 -5.08 0.06 -6.72
CA LEU A 93 -6.42 0.04 -7.29
C LEU A 93 -6.95 1.47 -7.25
N SER A 94 -7.58 1.94 -8.34
CA SER A 94 -8.05 3.32 -8.44
C SER A 94 -9.43 3.41 -9.09
N ARG A 95 -10.30 4.24 -8.51
CA ARG A 95 -11.54 4.70 -9.15
C ARG A 95 -11.28 5.79 -10.20
N HIS A 96 -10.10 6.42 -10.11
CA HIS A 96 -9.67 7.50 -10.98
C HIS A 96 -8.72 6.97 -12.06
N PRO A 97 -8.62 7.64 -13.22
CA PRO A 97 -7.73 7.24 -14.29
C PRO A 97 -6.25 7.21 -13.86
N ILE A 98 -5.57 6.09 -14.11
CA ILE A 98 -4.12 5.96 -13.99
C ILE A 98 -3.52 6.41 -15.32
N LEU A 99 -2.75 7.50 -15.30
CA LEU A 99 -2.14 8.12 -16.48
C LEU A 99 -0.82 7.44 -16.86
N SER A 100 -0.05 7.04 -15.85
CA SER A 100 1.22 6.33 -16.02
C SER A 100 1.48 5.41 -14.85
N GLN A 101 2.30 4.37 -15.07
CA GLN A 101 2.77 3.48 -14.02
C GLN A 101 4.22 3.05 -14.27
N ALA A 102 4.97 2.86 -13.19
CA ALA A 102 6.31 2.31 -13.20
C ALA A 102 6.52 1.45 -11.94
N ASN A 103 7.18 0.30 -12.11
CA ASN A 103 7.59 -0.53 -10.98
C ASN A 103 9.11 -0.64 -10.99
N GLU A 104 9.75 -0.35 -9.86
CA GLU A 104 11.19 -0.36 -9.72
C GLU A 104 11.63 -1.30 -8.62
N ASP A 105 12.68 -2.04 -8.88
CA ASP A 105 13.34 -2.86 -7.88
C ASP A 105 14.18 -1.97 -6.96
N ILE A 106 13.85 -2.00 -5.67
CA ILE A 106 14.58 -1.34 -4.60
C ILE A 106 15.20 -2.33 -3.62
N SER A 107 15.34 -3.59 -4.02
CA SER A 107 15.95 -4.64 -3.20
C SER A 107 17.39 -4.28 -2.85
N ASP A 108 17.76 -4.51 -1.59
CA ASP A 108 19.10 -4.22 -1.07
C ASP A 108 20.11 -5.33 -1.44
N HIS A 109 19.63 -6.56 -1.57
CA HIS A 109 20.45 -7.72 -1.91
C HIS A 109 19.64 -8.79 -2.66
N ARG A 110 20.34 -9.71 -3.33
CA ARG A 110 19.78 -10.72 -4.25
C ARG A 110 18.73 -11.68 -3.63
N PHE A 111 18.62 -11.75 -2.32
CA PHE A 111 17.64 -12.60 -1.63
C PHE A 111 16.43 -11.79 -1.12
N GLU A 112 16.41 -10.51 -1.36
CA GLU A 112 15.31 -9.63 -1.02
C GLU A 112 14.55 -9.24 -2.28
N ASN A 113 13.24 -9.18 -2.22
CA ASN A 113 12.40 -8.83 -3.36
C ASN A 113 11.49 -7.68 -2.92
N ARG A 114 11.94 -6.44 -3.12
CA ARG A 114 11.26 -5.22 -2.73
C ARG A 114 11.11 -4.28 -3.89
N GLY A 115 9.94 -3.70 -4.03
CA GLY A 115 9.64 -2.79 -5.13
C GLY A 115 8.92 -1.53 -4.69
N LEU A 116 9.08 -0.53 -5.53
CA LEU A 116 8.37 0.72 -5.52
C LEU A 116 7.44 0.73 -6.74
N LEU A 117 6.13 0.67 -6.52
CA LEU A 117 5.14 0.86 -7.57
C LEU A 117 4.66 2.31 -7.53
N HIS A 118 4.96 3.07 -8.58
CA HIS A 118 4.55 4.45 -8.76
C HIS A 118 3.47 4.55 -9.83
N CYS A 119 2.44 5.36 -9.57
CA CYS A 119 1.40 5.72 -10.53
C CYS A 119 1.16 7.23 -10.50
N GLU A 120 0.91 7.82 -11.66
CA GLU A 120 0.28 9.13 -11.76
C GLU A 120 -1.22 8.95 -11.94
N ILE A 121 -2.02 9.55 -11.05
CA ILE A 121 -3.48 9.39 -11.04
C ILE A 121 -4.13 10.76 -11.24
N HIS A 122 -5.07 10.83 -12.21
CA HIS A 122 -5.90 12.02 -12.38
C HIS A 122 -7.04 12.00 -11.36
N VAL A 123 -7.06 12.95 -10.45
CA VAL A 123 -8.11 13.06 -9.43
C VAL A 123 -8.92 14.32 -9.68
N ASP A 124 -10.23 14.20 -9.81
CA ASP A 124 -11.12 15.33 -10.07
C ASP A 124 -11.01 16.39 -8.97
N GLY A 125 -10.83 17.64 -9.39
CA GLY A 125 -10.64 18.77 -8.50
C GLY A 125 -9.21 18.95 -7.98
N VAL A 126 -8.25 18.14 -8.43
CA VAL A 126 -6.81 18.34 -8.25
C VAL A 126 -6.19 18.75 -9.57
N THR A 127 -5.56 19.91 -9.62
CA THR A 127 -5.07 20.52 -10.89
C THR A 127 -3.90 19.78 -11.54
N ARG A 128 -3.12 19.05 -10.75
CA ARG A 128 -1.95 18.28 -11.21
C ARG A 128 -2.17 16.80 -10.93
N PRO A 129 -1.63 15.87 -11.73
CA PRO A 129 -1.66 14.46 -11.40
C PRO A 129 -1.16 14.19 -9.98
N VAL A 130 -1.81 13.29 -9.28
CA VAL A 130 -1.39 12.84 -7.95
C VAL A 130 -0.40 11.70 -8.12
N HIS A 131 0.82 11.88 -7.61
CA HIS A 131 1.81 10.82 -7.57
C HIS A 131 1.48 9.86 -6.42
N CYS A 132 1.13 8.64 -6.76
CA CYS A 132 0.77 7.57 -5.82
C CYS A 132 1.86 6.50 -5.80
N VAL A 133 2.42 6.23 -4.63
CA VAL A 133 3.55 5.30 -4.47
C VAL A 133 3.22 4.22 -3.45
N CYS A 134 3.22 2.97 -3.89
CA CYS A 134 3.05 1.80 -3.04
C CYS A 134 4.41 1.17 -2.74
N VAL A 135 4.73 1.00 -1.45
CA VAL A 135 6.00 0.42 -1.00
C VAL A 135 5.78 -0.78 -0.08
N HIS A 136 6.73 -1.72 -0.11
CA HIS A 136 6.91 -2.75 0.90
C HIS A 136 8.41 -2.89 1.17
N LEU A 137 8.88 -2.35 2.30
CA LEU A 137 10.30 -2.29 2.64
C LEU A 137 10.81 -3.56 3.34
N GLY A 138 12.12 -3.69 3.42
CA GLY A 138 12.81 -4.82 4.01
C GLY A 138 12.71 -4.90 5.54
N LEU A 139 12.95 -6.09 6.08
CA LEU A 139 12.84 -6.37 7.52
C LEU A 139 14.04 -5.85 8.32
N THR A 140 15.23 -5.70 7.70
CA THR A 140 16.41 -5.25 8.41
C THR A 140 16.53 -3.72 8.42
N ALA A 141 17.03 -3.13 9.49
CA ALA A 141 17.22 -1.68 9.58
C ALA A 141 18.19 -1.14 8.51
N GLY A 142 19.22 -1.94 8.15
CA GLY A 142 20.18 -1.59 7.11
C GLY A 142 19.54 -1.52 5.73
N SER A 143 18.78 -2.57 5.33
CA SER A 143 18.04 -2.59 4.06
C SER A 143 17.05 -1.44 3.98
N ARG A 144 16.21 -1.25 5.01
CA ARG A 144 15.25 -0.13 5.04
C ARG A 144 15.90 1.23 4.81
N ARG A 145 17.02 1.52 5.48
CA ARG A 145 17.71 2.80 5.30
C ARG A 145 18.17 3.01 3.86
N ARG A 146 18.73 1.98 3.20
CA ARG A 146 19.15 2.07 1.80
C ARG A 146 17.95 2.18 0.85
N GLN A 147 16.89 1.43 1.11
CA GLN A 147 15.64 1.50 0.33
C GLN A 147 14.94 2.85 0.48
N MET A 148 14.94 3.43 1.69
CA MET A 148 14.43 4.78 1.92
C MET A 148 15.23 5.84 1.15
N ALA A 149 16.55 5.74 1.13
CA ALA A 149 17.39 6.65 0.34
C ALA A 149 17.13 6.49 -1.17
N ALA A 150 16.93 5.26 -1.66
CA ALA A 150 16.55 5.00 -3.05
C ALA A 150 15.16 5.57 -3.37
N LEU A 151 14.18 5.38 -2.49
CA LEU A 151 12.83 5.94 -2.60
C LEU A 151 12.86 7.46 -2.72
N VAL A 152 13.56 8.14 -1.81
CA VAL A 152 13.70 9.61 -1.84
C VAL A 152 14.33 10.09 -3.14
N LYS A 153 15.48 9.53 -3.51
CA LYS A 153 16.17 9.87 -4.75
C LYS A 153 15.28 9.71 -5.98
N ARG A 154 14.46 8.65 -5.97
CA ARG A 154 13.57 8.38 -7.11
C ARG A 154 12.39 9.34 -7.13
N LEU A 155 11.79 9.64 -6.00
CA LEU A 155 10.66 10.56 -5.93
C LEU A 155 11.05 12.01 -6.18
N ASP A 156 12.26 12.41 -5.83
CA ASP A 156 12.80 13.71 -6.20
C ASP A 156 12.88 13.88 -7.74
N ALA A 157 13.18 12.79 -8.46
CA ALA A 157 13.21 12.79 -9.92
C ALA A 157 11.83 12.69 -10.60
N LEU A 158 10.88 11.96 -9.98
CA LEU A 158 9.55 11.63 -10.57
C LEU A 158 8.46 12.63 -10.20
N ALA A 159 8.45 13.10 -8.95
CA ALA A 159 7.41 13.96 -8.42
C ALA A 159 7.93 15.39 -8.26
N PRO A 160 7.69 16.29 -9.23
CA PRO A 160 8.17 17.68 -9.18
C PRO A 160 7.87 18.35 -7.84
N GLU A 161 8.69 19.32 -7.46
CA GLU A 161 8.50 20.08 -6.23
C GLU A 161 7.06 20.64 -6.14
N GLY A 162 6.45 20.47 -4.97
CA GLY A 162 5.06 20.88 -4.75
C GLY A 162 4.00 20.01 -5.45
N ALA A 163 4.36 18.97 -6.22
CA ALA A 163 3.36 18.06 -6.79
C ALA A 163 2.61 17.28 -5.68
N PRO A 164 1.30 17.04 -5.84
CA PRO A 164 0.55 16.19 -4.92
C PRO A 164 1.16 14.78 -4.88
N LEU A 165 1.47 14.28 -3.68
CA LEU A 165 2.16 13.01 -3.48
C LEU A 165 1.50 12.22 -2.34
N ILE A 166 1.29 10.92 -2.57
CA ILE A 166 0.83 9.96 -1.57
C ILE A 166 1.80 8.78 -1.59
N ILE A 167 2.45 8.49 -0.45
CA ILE A 167 3.29 7.31 -0.28
C ILE A 167 2.63 6.44 0.78
N ALA A 168 2.25 5.22 0.43
CA ALA A 168 1.57 4.33 1.35
C ALA A 168 2.08 2.90 1.23
N GLY A 169 2.07 2.16 2.34
CA GLY A 169 2.50 0.77 2.33
C GLY A 169 3.03 0.27 3.66
N ASP A 170 3.66 -0.90 3.57
CA ASP A 170 4.35 -1.55 4.68
C ASP A 170 5.83 -1.11 4.69
N PHE A 171 6.15 -0.24 5.63
CA PHE A 171 7.51 0.28 5.83
C PHE A 171 8.37 -0.63 6.70
N ASN A 172 7.78 -1.62 7.37
CA ASN A 172 8.47 -2.49 8.34
C ASN A 172 9.28 -1.71 9.40
N ASP A 173 8.90 -0.44 9.65
CA ASP A 173 9.67 0.49 10.47
C ASP A 173 9.05 0.73 11.85
N TRP A 174 9.18 -0.26 12.72
CA TRP A 174 8.68 -0.17 14.11
C TRP A 174 9.42 0.84 15.00
N ARG A 175 10.58 1.38 14.53
CA ARG A 175 11.39 2.38 15.24
C ARG A 175 11.15 3.82 14.80
N ASN A 176 10.27 4.03 13.82
CA ASN A 176 9.89 5.35 13.25
C ASN A 176 11.06 6.15 12.62
N HIS A 177 12.06 5.48 12.06
CA HIS A 177 13.17 6.16 11.36
C HIS A 177 12.76 6.69 9.98
N ALA A 178 11.65 6.19 9.39
CA ALA A 178 11.15 6.63 8.11
C ALA A 178 10.59 8.06 8.18
N ASP A 179 9.98 8.45 9.30
CA ASP A 179 9.30 9.73 9.45
C ASP A 179 10.25 10.91 9.22
N ASP A 180 11.39 10.93 9.90
CA ASP A 180 12.37 12.04 9.78
C ASP A 180 12.89 12.16 8.35
N CYS A 181 13.29 11.04 7.74
CA CYS A 181 13.86 11.03 6.39
C CYS A 181 12.87 11.53 5.32
N LEU A 182 11.63 11.01 5.31
CA LEU A 182 10.65 11.39 4.27
C LEU A 182 10.11 12.81 4.49
N THR A 183 9.86 13.19 5.73
CA THR A 183 9.33 14.52 6.07
C THR A 183 10.31 15.62 5.67
N GLU A 184 11.59 15.45 6.03
CA GLU A 184 12.63 16.45 5.73
C GLU A 184 12.97 16.54 4.24
N GLN A 185 13.03 15.41 3.52
CA GLN A 185 13.53 15.40 2.15
C GLN A 185 12.42 15.56 1.10
N LEU A 186 11.21 15.09 1.37
CA LEU A 186 10.10 15.15 0.41
C LEU A 186 8.98 16.12 0.80
N GLY A 187 9.07 16.75 1.97
CA GLY A 187 8.03 17.66 2.45
C GLY A 187 6.67 16.98 2.67
N VAL A 188 6.66 15.69 2.98
CA VAL A 188 5.44 14.93 3.26
C VAL A 188 5.10 14.94 4.75
N THR A 189 3.83 14.72 5.06
CA THR A 189 3.33 14.57 6.44
C THR A 189 2.70 13.20 6.61
N GLU A 190 2.99 12.51 7.72
CA GLU A 190 2.35 11.23 8.03
C GLU A 190 0.91 11.47 8.52
N ALA A 191 -0.05 10.74 7.94
CA ALA A 191 -1.48 11.00 8.14
C ALA A 191 -1.95 10.81 9.59
N PHE A 192 -1.50 9.78 10.28
CA PHE A 192 -1.88 9.55 11.68
C PHE A 192 -1.15 10.49 12.64
N VAL A 193 0.10 10.84 12.34
CA VAL A 193 0.85 11.84 13.13
C VAL A 193 0.14 13.17 13.09
N SER A 194 -0.35 13.61 11.92
CA SER A 194 -1.06 14.88 11.77
C SER A 194 -2.37 14.94 12.58
N ILE A 195 -3.06 13.81 12.79
CA ILE A 195 -4.34 13.74 13.51
C ILE A 195 -4.17 13.32 14.97
N ARG A 196 -3.20 12.46 15.28
CA ARG A 196 -3.07 11.81 16.61
C ARG A 196 -1.71 12.01 17.27
N GLY A 197 -0.79 12.75 16.63
CA GLY A 197 0.58 12.97 17.11
C GLY A 197 1.48 11.74 17.10
N ARG A 198 1.05 10.62 16.53
CA ARG A 198 1.82 9.36 16.45
C ARG A 198 1.31 8.47 15.33
N PRO A 199 2.18 7.67 14.69
CA PRO A 199 1.79 6.70 13.66
C PRO A 199 0.84 5.61 14.20
N ALA A 200 0.03 5.04 13.30
CA ALA A 200 -0.86 3.93 13.62
C ALA A 200 -0.10 2.68 14.05
N ARG A 201 -0.67 1.91 14.97
CA ARG A 201 -0.29 0.51 15.18
C ARG A 201 -1.06 -0.35 14.19
N SER A 202 -0.37 -1.25 13.48
CA SER A 202 -0.96 -2.05 12.41
C SER A 202 -0.69 -3.55 12.49
N PHE A 203 0.26 -3.99 13.32
CA PHE A 203 0.64 -5.40 13.43
C PHE A 203 0.80 -5.86 14.89
N PRO A 204 0.38 -7.09 15.25
CA PRO A 204 -0.52 -7.96 14.47
C PRO A 204 -1.97 -7.43 14.49
N SER A 205 -2.75 -7.74 13.47
CA SER A 205 -4.12 -7.22 13.31
C SER A 205 -5.10 -7.61 14.41
N THR A 206 -4.81 -8.66 15.17
CA THR A 206 -5.60 -9.09 16.34
C THR A 206 -5.54 -8.09 17.49
N LEU A 207 -4.33 -7.62 17.82
CA LEU A 207 -4.04 -6.60 18.84
C LEU A 207 -2.79 -5.83 18.42
N PRO A 208 -2.95 -4.75 17.66
CA PRO A 208 -1.81 -4.06 17.08
C PRO A 208 -0.87 -3.42 18.11
N VAL A 209 0.40 -3.79 18.06
CA VAL A 209 1.47 -3.24 18.91
C VAL A 209 2.58 -2.58 18.11
N LEU A 210 2.89 -3.09 16.90
CA LEU A 210 3.92 -2.54 16.01
C LEU A 210 3.30 -1.57 14.99
N ARG A 211 4.09 -0.57 14.59
CA ARG A 211 3.73 0.47 13.63
C ARG A 211 4.47 0.22 12.32
N LEU A 212 3.98 -0.70 11.50
CA LEU A 212 4.65 -1.12 10.27
C LEU A 212 4.16 -0.36 9.05
N ASP A 213 2.85 -0.13 8.98
CA ASP A 213 2.20 0.49 7.83
C ASP A 213 2.05 2.00 8.02
N ARG A 214 2.22 2.78 6.93
CA ARG A 214 2.21 4.25 6.93
C ARG A 214 1.45 4.82 5.73
N ILE A 215 0.99 6.05 5.90
CA ILE A 215 0.43 6.89 4.84
C ILE A 215 1.07 8.28 4.96
N TYR A 216 1.88 8.66 3.98
CA TYR A 216 2.48 10.00 3.88
C TYR A 216 1.82 10.78 2.76
N VAL A 217 1.59 12.06 2.96
CA VAL A 217 0.92 12.93 1.99
C VAL A 217 1.62 14.28 1.83
N ARG A 218 1.62 14.82 0.60
CA ARG A 218 2.00 16.20 0.26
C ARG A 218 0.95 16.78 -0.67
N GLY A 219 0.59 18.06 -0.48
CA GLY A 219 -0.47 18.73 -1.25
C GLY A 219 -1.89 18.44 -0.74
N PHE A 220 -2.01 17.76 0.42
CA PHE A 220 -3.28 17.44 1.06
C PHE A 220 -3.30 17.85 2.53
N SER A 221 -4.48 18.18 3.04
CA SER A 221 -4.79 18.14 4.46
C SER A 221 -5.46 16.80 4.80
N VAL A 222 -5.17 16.26 5.98
CA VAL A 222 -5.79 15.02 6.46
C VAL A 222 -6.96 15.38 7.35
N ASP A 223 -8.16 14.98 6.97
CA ASP A 223 -9.38 15.25 7.75
C ASP A 223 -9.66 14.11 8.74
N LYS A 224 -9.31 12.86 8.38
CA LYS A 224 -9.51 11.67 9.20
C LYS A 224 -8.47 10.60 8.89
N ALA A 225 -8.05 9.84 9.92
CA ALA A 225 -7.19 8.67 9.75
C ALA A 225 -7.65 7.56 10.71
N GLU A 226 -7.87 6.34 10.18
CA GLU A 226 -8.43 5.20 10.91
C GLU A 226 -7.67 3.90 10.62
N GLY A 227 -7.44 3.12 11.69
CA GLY A 227 -6.93 1.74 11.57
C GLY A 227 -8.05 0.73 11.78
N HIS A 228 -8.10 -0.28 10.93
CA HIS A 228 -9.11 -1.34 10.93
C HIS A 228 -8.47 -2.65 11.38
N TYR A 229 -8.73 -3.06 12.62
CA TYR A 229 -8.14 -4.23 13.27
C TYR A 229 -9.17 -4.97 14.13
N GLY A 230 -8.75 -6.06 14.75
CA GLY A 230 -9.65 -6.94 15.48
C GLY A 230 -10.59 -7.69 14.53
N GLN A 231 -11.69 -8.24 15.04
CA GLN A 231 -12.66 -8.91 14.17
C GLN A 231 -13.47 -7.89 13.37
N PRO A 232 -13.73 -8.15 12.07
CA PRO A 232 -13.35 -9.35 11.32
C PRO A 232 -11.96 -9.26 10.65
N TRP A 233 -11.25 -8.13 10.72
CA TRP A 233 -9.99 -7.86 10.01
C TRP A 233 -8.87 -8.84 10.34
N SER A 234 -8.79 -9.26 11.62
CA SER A 234 -7.81 -10.23 12.09
C SER A 234 -7.99 -11.65 11.52
N GLN A 235 -9.11 -11.91 10.84
CA GLN A 235 -9.35 -13.17 10.13
C GLN A 235 -8.99 -13.09 8.65
N ILE A 236 -8.56 -11.92 8.16
CA ILE A 236 -8.31 -11.64 6.74
C ILE A 236 -6.82 -11.51 6.46
N SER A 237 -6.10 -10.75 7.28
CA SER A 237 -4.65 -10.56 7.20
C SER A 237 -4.05 -10.42 8.60
N ASP A 238 -2.76 -10.60 8.73
CA ASP A 238 -2.00 -10.33 9.96
C ASP A 238 -1.67 -8.85 10.15
N HIS A 239 -1.86 -8.01 9.13
CA HIS A 239 -1.82 -6.55 9.24
C HIS A 239 -3.21 -5.95 9.41
N ALA A 240 -3.29 -4.74 9.97
CA ALA A 240 -4.48 -3.90 9.97
C ALA A 240 -4.53 -3.05 8.70
N ALA A 241 -5.72 -2.88 8.11
CA ALA A 241 -5.88 -1.90 7.05
C ALA A 241 -5.87 -0.48 7.64
N LEU A 242 -5.22 0.47 6.97
CA LEU A 242 -5.20 1.88 7.35
C LEU A 242 -5.91 2.71 6.29
N THR A 243 -6.78 3.63 6.72
CA THR A 243 -7.46 4.57 5.82
C THR A 243 -7.19 6.01 6.22
N ALA A 244 -7.16 6.89 5.22
CA ALA A 244 -7.13 8.34 5.44
C ALA A 244 -8.12 9.05 4.50
N GLN A 245 -8.77 10.10 5.02
CA GLN A 245 -9.60 11.02 4.27
C GLN A 245 -8.78 12.28 4.03
N LEU A 246 -8.55 12.60 2.76
CA LEU A 246 -7.69 13.68 2.30
C LEU A 246 -8.51 14.77 1.62
N ARG A 247 -8.12 16.02 1.81
CA ARG A 247 -8.65 17.17 1.09
C ARG A 247 -7.51 17.89 0.38
N PRO A 248 -7.60 18.13 -0.93
CA PRO A 248 -6.61 18.94 -1.66
C PRO A 248 -6.41 20.31 -1.02
N ARG A 249 -5.18 20.79 -1.01
CA ARG A 249 -4.82 22.14 -0.55
C ARG A 249 -4.78 23.12 -1.69
#